data_098b73da5f350b0e05853506a8388b47
#
_entry.id   098b73da5f350b0e05853506a8388b47
#
_cell.length_a   1.000
_cell.length_b   1.000
_cell.length_c   1.000
_cell.angle_alpha   90.00
_cell.angle_beta   90.00
_cell.angle_gamma   90.00
#
_symmetry.space_group_name_H-M   'P 1'
#
loop_
_entity.id
_entity.type
_entity.pdbx_description
1 polymer ?
#
loop_
_entity_poly.entity_id
_entity_poly.type
_entity_poly.pdbx_seq_one_letter_code
_entity_poly.pdbx_strand_id
1 'polypeptide(L)'
;MGRIMLFAWICGAAAIVVLGLIRLAPVDPLDWNTQPELSEDKTFRGGVFRVVRTGPDGLARFDRVASDAPRTKLLAGSVEDGLATYVTRTKFLGFPDYTTARQDGDLLKVYARLRFGRSDLGVNGARIASWLSLMGIKESPSPAQTN
;
A
#
# COMPACT_ATOMS: atom_id res chain seq x y z
N MET A 1 1.30 42.94 -12.94
CA MET A 1 1.31 41.62 -13.61
C MET A 1 2.62 40.84 -13.40
N GLY A 2 3.80 41.40 -13.55
CA GLY A 2 5.07 40.66 -13.42
C GLY A 2 5.32 39.97 -12.06
N ARG A 3 4.97 40.60 -10.94
CA ARG A 3 5.18 40.02 -9.59
C ARG A 3 4.28 38.80 -9.33
N ILE A 4 3.05 38.80 -9.81
CA ILE A 4 2.13 37.66 -9.66
C ILE A 4 2.59 36.48 -10.53
N MET A 5 3.04 36.77 -11.76
CA MET A 5 3.61 35.72 -12.64
C MET A 5 4.87 35.13 -12.05
N LEU A 6 5.78 35.95 -11.52
CA LEU A 6 6.99 35.47 -10.87
C LEU A 6 6.66 34.57 -9.66
N PHE A 7 5.71 34.98 -8.82
CA PHE A 7 5.28 34.18 -7.69
C PHE A 7 4.66 32.82 -8.14
N ALA A 8 3.84 32.85 -9.18
CA ALA A 8 3.26 31.60 -9.74
C ALA A 8 4.36 30.64 -10.25
N TRP A 9 5.37 31.16 -10.93
CA TRP A 9 6.52 30.36 -11.40
C TRP A 9 7.32 29.77 -10.24
N ILE A 10 7.57 30.52 -9.19
CA ILE A 10 8.27 30.05 -7.99
C ILE A 10 7.47 28.94 -7.31
N CYS A 11 6.16 29.12 -7.13
CA CYS A 11 5.29 28.09 -6.55
C CYS A 11 5.26 26.83 -7.42
N GLY A 12 5.18 26.97 -8.73
CA GLY A 12 5.22 25.84 -9.65
C GLY A 12 6.54 25.08 -9.61
N ALA A 13 7.66 25.78 -9.60
CA ALA A 13 8.99 25.18 -9.47
C ALA A 13 9.14 24.47 -8.11
N ALA A 14 8.72 25.09 -7.02
CA ALA A 14 8.74 24.48 -5.69
C ALA A 14 7.89 23.18 -5.63
N ALA A 15 6.71 23.21 -6.22
CA ALA A 15 5.84 22.03 -6.30
C ALA A 15 6.51 20.88 -7.07
N ILE A 16 7.15 21.17 -8.21
CA ILE A 16 7.90 20.17 -9.01
C ILE A 16 9.04 19.57 -8.19
N VAL A 17 9.80 20.39 -7.48
CA VAL A 17 10.91 19.93 -6.62
C VAL A 17 10.38 19.03 -5.51
N VAL A 18 9.31 19.42 -4.80
CA VAL A 18 8.71 18.62 -3.73
C VAL A 18 8.18 17.28 -4.27
N LEU A 19 7.48 17.29 -5.41
CA LEU A 19 6.99 16.06 -6.04
C LEU A 19 8.15 15.17 -6.48
N GLY A 20 9.24 15.75 -6.99
CA GLY A 20 10.45 15.02 -7.34
C GLY A 20 11.10 14.36 -6.11
N LEU A 21 11.23 15.09 -5.01
CA LEU A 21 11.78 14.57 -3.75
C LEU A 21 10.95 13.41 -3.20
N ILE A 22 9.63 13.54 -3.19
CA ILE A 22 8.72 12.46 -2.74
C ILE A 22 8.84 11.22 -3.64
N ARG A 23 8.93 11.43 -4.95
CA ARG A 23 8.96 10.35 -5.94
C ARG A 23 10.29 9.60 -5.96
N LEU A 24 11.39 10.30 -5.71
CA LEU A 24 12.75 9.79 -5.73
C LEU A 24 13.32 9.55 -4.32
N ALA A 25 12.51 9.76 -3.27
CA ALA A 25 12.96 9.58 -1.89
C ALA A 25 13.54 8.18 -1.69
N PRO A 26 14.76 8.07 -1.18
CA PRO A 26 15.37 6.78 -0.87
C PRO A 26 14.48 5.96 0.03
N VAL A 27 14.45 4.66 -0.20
CA VAL A 27 13.74 3.69 0.63
C VAL A 27 14.70 2.57 0.98
N ASP A 28 14.80 2.24 2.25
CA ASP A 28 15.37 0.95 2.66
C ASP A 28 14.24 -0.09 2.56
N PRO A 29 14.34 -1.07 1.66
CA PRO A 29 13.31 -2.08 1.50
C PRO A 29 13.01 -2.87 2.77
N LEU A 30 14.03 -3.07 3.62
CA LEU A 30 13.90 -3.87 4.85
C LEU A 30 13.08 -3.14 5.92
N ASP A 31 13.15 -1.82 5.99
CA ASP A 31 12.34 -1.02 6.92
C ASP A 31 10.83 -1.18 6.66
N TRP A 32 10.47 -1.48 5.42
CA TRP A 32 9.09 -1.65 4.99
C TRP A 32 8.62 -3.10 4.95
N ASN A 33 9.55 -4.06 5.00
CA ASN A 33 9.24 -5.49 5.00
C ASN A 33 8.85 -5.99 6.40
N THR A 34 7.93 -5.29 7.02
CA THR A 34 7.46 -5.54 8.39
C THR A 34 5.94 -5.41 8.49
N GLN A 35 5.36 -6.08 9.48
CA GLN A 35 3.94 -5.99 9.83
C GLN A 35 3.76 -5.82 11.32
N PRO A 36 2.69 -5.14 11.79
CA PRO A 36 2.29 -5.17 13.18
C PRO A 36 1.78 -6.58 13.54
N GLU A 37 2.00 -7.00 14.77
CA GLU A 37 1.43 -8.26 15.28
C GLU A 37 -0.04 -8.06 15.65
N LEU A 38 -0.90 -8.17 14.65
CA LEU A 38 -2.35 -8.10 14.79
C LEU A 38 -2.97 -9.45 14.40
N SER A 39 -4.05 -9.81 15.09
CA SER A 39 -4.83 -11.03 14.85
C SER A 39 -6.17 -10.78 14.15
N GLU A 40 -6.56 -9.53 14.01
CA GLU A 40 -7.87 -9.12 13.50
C GLU A 40 -7.74 -7.98 12.48
N ASP A 41 -8.78 -7.82 11.69
CA ASP A 41 -8.91 -6.71 10.75
C ASP A 41 -8.87 -5.37 11.48
N LYS A 42 -8.11 -4.44 10.91
CA LYS A 42 -8.04 -3.07 11.43
C LYS A 42 -7.94 -2.06 10.30
N THR A 43 -8.66 -0.98 10.44
CA THR A 43 -8.56 0.17 9.54
C THR A 43 -7.89 1.33 10.27
N PHE A 44 -6.88 1.90 9.64
CA PHE A 44 -6.13 3.05 10.13
C PHE A 44 -6.43 4.25 9.25
N ARG A 45 -6.08 5.43 9.72
CA ARG A 45 -6.23 6.65 8.94
C ARG A 45 -5.45 6.64 7.61
N GLY A 46 -4.30 5.97 7.59
CA GLY A 46 -3.41 5.88 6.42
C GLY A 46 -3.24 4.47 5.87
N GLY A 47 -4.16 3.53 6.13
CA GLY A 47 -4.04 2.17 5.64
C GLY A 47 -4.99 1.17 6.27
N VAL A 48 -4.78 -0.09 5.96
CA VAL A 48 -5.59 -1.20 6.46
C VAL A 48 -4.73 -2.40 6.81
N PHE A 49 -5.17 -3.16 7.79
CA PHE A 49 -4.70 -4.51 8.07
C PHE A 49 -5.87 -5.48 7.88
N ARG A 50 -5.62 -6.58 7.18
CA ARG A 50 -6.62 -7.63 6.91
C ARG A 50 -6.04 -8.99 7.22
N VAL A 51 -6.86 -9.84 7.83
CA VAL A 51 -6.55 -11.24 8.14
C VAL A 51 -7.59 -12.12 7.45
N VAL A 52 -7.15 -12.89 6.49
CA VAL A 52 -8.06 -13.73 5.69
C VAL A 52 -7.59 -15.17 5.65
N ARG A 53 -8.53 -16.10 5.75
CA ARG A 53 -8.23 -17.52 5.61
C ARG A 53 -8.11 -17.86 4.14
N THR A 54 -6.94 -18.33 3.74
CA THR A 54 -6.61 -18.62 2.34
C THR A 54 -6.16 -20.04 2.10
N GLY A 55 -5.78 -20.77 3.16
CA GLY A 55 -4.96 -21.95 3.06
C GLY A 55 -3.45 -21.58 2.94
N PRO A 56 -2.59 -22.59 2.87
CA PRO A 56 -1.14 -22.37 2.92
C PRO A 56 -0.54 -21.71 1.66
N ASP A 57 -1.29 -21.64 0.56
CA ASP A 57 -0.88 -21.04 -0.70
C ASP A 57 -1.32 -19.56 -0.86
N GLY A 58 -1.86 -18.97 0.20
CA GLY A 58 -2.44 -17.63 0.17
C GLY A 58 -1.46 -16.56 -0.32
N LEU A 59 -0.24 -16.56 0.18
CA LEU A 59 0.78 -15.58 -0.24
C LEU A 59 1.17 -15.77 -1.71
N ALA A 60 1.28 -17.00 -2.20
CA ALA A 60 1.61 -17.26 -3.60
C ALA A 60 0.50 -16.79 -4.56
N ARG A 61 -0.79 -16.92 -4.16
CA ARG A 61 -1.91 -16.37 -4.92
C ARG A 61 -1.95 -14.85 -4.86
N PHE A 62 -1.66 -14.29 -3.69
CA PHE A 62 -1.60 -12.84 -3.50
C PHE A 62 -0.46 -12.22 -4.33
N ASP A 63 0.71 -12.85 -4.35
CA ASP A 63 1.86 -12.39 -5.13
C ASP A 63 1.53 -12.27 -6.62
N ARG A 64 0.84 -13.25 -7.21
CA ARG A 64 0.39 -13.18 -8.61
C ARG A 64 -0.51 -11.97 -8.86
N VAL A 65 -1.51 -11.76 -8.00
CA VAL A 65 -2.44 -10.62 -8.12
C VAL A 65 -1.71 -9.29 -7.96
N ALA A 66 -0.82 -9.19 -6.96
CA ALA A 66 -0.07 -7.97 -6.71
C ALA A 66 0.93 -7.66 -7.83
N SER A 67 1.61 -8.68 -8.36
CA SER A 67 2.59 -8.53 -9.44
C SER A 67 1.96 -8.15 -10.77
N ASP A 68 0.72 -8.59 -11.04
CA ASP A 68 -0.05 -8.22 -12.22
C ASP A 68 -0.73 -6.84 -12.07
N ALA A 69 -0.79 -6.31 -10.86
CA ALA A 69 -1.47 -5.04 -10.60
C ALA A 69 -0.69 -3.85 -11.19
N PRO A 70 -1.39 -2.88 -11.83
CA PRO A 70 -0.73 -1.75 -12.47
C PRO A 70 0.05 -0.90 -11.45
N ARG A 71 1.24 -0.44 -11.84
CA ARG A 71 2.13 0.42 -11.05
C ARG A 71 2.58 -0.21 -9.73
N THR A 72 2.52 -1.54 -9.62
CA THR A 72 2.93 -2.31 -8.45
C THR A 72 4.18 -3.12 -8.79
N LYS A 73 5.11 -3.19 -7.83
CA LYS A 73 6.34 -3.97 -7.93
C LYS A 73 6.68 -4.58 -6.59
N LEU A 74 7.28 -5.77 -6.59
CA LEU A 74 7.90 -6.34 -5.41
C LEU A 74 9.04 -5.41 -4.95
N LEU A 75 9.05 -5.10 -3.66
CA LEU A 75 10.06 -4.25 -3.03
C LEU A 75 11.05 -5.07 -2.21
N ALA A 76 10.57 -6.01 -1.42
CA ALA A 76 11.39 -6.85 -0.54
C ALA A 76 10.67 -8.14 -0.17
N GLY A 77 11.44 -9.14 0.28
CA GLY A 77 10.92 -10.46 0.65
C GLY A 77 10.56 -11.33 -0.54
N SER A 78 9.99 -12.48 -0.29
CA SER A 78 9.54 -13.43 -1.30
C SER A 78 8.40 -14.31 -0.78
N VAL A 79 7.79 -15.07 -1.67
CA VAL A 79 6.81 -16.11 -1.31
C VAL A 79 7.47 -17.19 -0.47
N GLU A 80 8.69 -17.58 -0.80
CA GLU A 80 9.49 -18.59 -0.10
C GLU A 80 9.82 -18.20 1.33
N ASP A 81 10.06 -16.89 1.56
CA ASP A 81 10.31 -16.32 2.89
C ASP A 81 9.03 -16.21 3.73
N GLY A 82 7.87 -16.41 3.11
CA GLY A 82 6.56 -16.25 3.75
C GLY A 82 6.16 -14.81 4.05
N LEU A 83 6.94 -13.83 3.58
CA LEU A 83 6.74 -12.39 3.77
C LEU A 83 7.20 -11.64 2.53
N ALA A 84 6.30 -10.86 1.92
CA ALA A 84 6.59 -10.07 0.74
C ALA A 84 5.98 -8.67 0.85
N THR A 85 6.73 -7.66 0.44
CA THR A 85 6.29 -6.26 0.42
C THR A 85 6.33 -5.71 -1.00
N TYR A 86 5.22 -5.08 -1.38
CA TYR A 86 5.02 -4.46 -2.69
C TYR A 86 4.92 -2.94 -2.54
N VAL A 87 5.43 -2.23 -3.53
CA VAL A 87 5.21 -0.79 -3.68
C VAL A 87 4.24 -0.56 -4.82
N THR A 88 3.14 0.15 -4.54
CA THR A 88 2.20 0.62 -5.56
C THR A 88 2.28 2.14 -5.65
N ARG A 89 2.46 2.67 -6.85
CA ARG A 89 2.51 4.13 -7.06
C ARG A 89 1.16 4.68 -7.47
N THR A 90 0.75 5.80 -6.86
CA THR A 90 -0.51 6.47 -7.22
C THR A 90 -0.50 6.93 -8.67
N LYS A 91 -1.69 6.97 -9.29
CA LYS A 91 -1.82 7.17 -10.75
C LYS A 91 -1.27 8.53 -11.21
N PHE A 92 -1.56 9.60 -10.50
CA PHE A 92 -1.23 10.97 -10.94
C PHE A 92 0.09 11.46 -10.35
N LEU A 93 0.30 11.34 -9.06
CA LEU A 93 1.45 11.90 -8.36
C LEU A 93 2.62 10.93 -8.22
N GLY A 94 2.37 9.63 -8.40
CA GLY A 94 3.39 8.60 -8.27
C GLY A 94 3.85 8.38 -6.82
N PHE A 95 3.04 8.75 -5.83
CA PHE A 95 3.35 8.53 -4.42
C PHE A 95 3.35 7.04 -4.11
N PRO A 96 4.37 6.57 -3.37
CA PRO A 96 4.47 5.16 -3.03
C PRO A 96 3.58 4.82 -1.83
N ASP A 97 2.77 3.78 -2.00
CA ASP A 97 2.08 3.07 -0.93
C ASP A 97 2.69 1.68 -0.82
N TYR A 98 2.78 1.16 0.38
CA TYR A 98 3.37 -0.16 0.64
C TYR A 98 2.32 -1.15 1.08
N THR A 99 2.42 -2.37 0.54
CA THR A 99 1.58 -3.50 0.94
C THR A 99 2.48 -4.66 1.33
N THR A 100 2.46 -5.05 2.59
CA THR A 100 3.18 -6.21 3.10
C THR A 100 2.20 -7.35 3.33
N ALA A 101 2.45 -8.50 2.73
CA ALA A 101 1.67 -9.71 2.90
C ALA A 101 2.52 -10.79 3.59
N ARG A 102 1.96 -11.48 4.59
CA ARG A 102 2.61 -12.56 5.34
C ARG A 102 1.71 -13.77 5.41
N GLN A 103 2.28 -14.95 5.12
CA GLN A 103 1.62 -16.22 5.36
C GLN A 103 1.85 -16.66 6.81
N ASP A 104 0.78 -17.00 7.50
CA ASP A 104 0.80 -17.51 8.88
C ASP A 104 -0.12 -18.73 8.95
N GLY A 105 0.45 -19.90 8.68
CA GLY A 105 -0.32 -21.13 8.49
C GLY A 105 -1.35 -20.98 7.36
N ASP A 106 -2.63 -21.13 7.67
CA ASP A 106 -3.76 -20.96 6.74
C ASP A 106 -4.22 -19.51 6.59
N LEU A 107 -3.61 -18.59 7.33
CA LEU A 107 -4.00 -17.18 7.32
C LEU A 107 -3.03 -16.37 6.47
N LEU A 108 -3.57 -15.52 5.62
CA LEU A 108 -2.88 -14.45 4.96
C LEU A 108 -3.14 -13.15 5.71
N LYS A 109 -2.08 -12.52 6.19
CA LYS A 109 -2.12 -11.20 6.85
C LYS A 109 -1.62 -10.16 5.87
N VAL A 110 -2.42 -9.14 5.58
CA VAL A 110 -2.09 -8.09 4.61
C VAL A 110 -2.14 -6.72 5.29
N TYR A 111 -1.03 -6.02 5.24
CA TYR A 111 -0.88 -4.67 5.78
C TYR A 111 -0.58 -3.68 4.66
N ALA A 112 -1.54 -2.85 4.29
CA ALA A 112 -1.38 -1.81 3.30
C ALA A 112 -1.38 -0.43 3.96
N ARG A 113 -0.40 0.41 3.60
CA ARG A 113 -0.19 1.72 4.20
C ARG A 113 0.43 2.73 3.25
N LEU A 114 0.07 3.99 3.42
CA LEU A 114 0.73 5.09 2.73
C LEU A 114 2.13 5.34 3.33
N ARG A 115 3.04 5.89 2.53
CA ARG A 115 4.34 6.38 2.99
C ARG A 115 4.27 7.86 3.39
N PHE A 116 3.56 8.66 2.62
CA PHE A 116 3.48 10.11 2.80
C PHE A 116 2.04 10.56 3.01
N GLY A 117 1.86 11.49 3.93
CA GLY A 117 0.54 12.06 4.23
C GLY A 117 -0.07 11.50 5.53
N ARG A 118 -1.28 11.94 5.82
CA ARG A 118 -2.00 11.58 7.06
C ARG A 118 -3.20 10.67 6.83
N SER A 119 -3.70 10.62 5.60
CA SER A 119 -4.86 9.81 5.23
C SER A 119 -4.74 9.40 3.77
N ASP A 120 -5.08 8.15 3.49
CA ASP A 120 -5.13 7.60 2.14
C ASP A 120 -6.53 7.67 1.52
N LEU A 121 -7.50 8.28 2.22
CA LEU A 121 -8.91 8.37 1.80
C LEU A 121 -9.54 7.02 1.44
N GLY A 122 -9.07 5.93 2.06
CA GLY A 122 -9.55 4.57 1.82
C GLY A 122 -8.96 3.89 0.58
N VAL A 123 -7.98 4.50 -0.10
CA VAL A 123 -7.39 3.95 -1.32
C VAL A 123 -6.71 2.60 -1.07
N ASN A 124 -5.97 2.46 0.04
CA ASN A 124 -5.33 1.19 0.41
C ASN A 124 -6.38 0.11 0.72
N GLY A 125 -7.44 0.46 1.44
CA GLY A 125 -8.54 -0.46 1.73
C GLY A 125 -9.22 -0.97 0.45
N ALA A 126 -9.58 -0.07 -0.46
CA ALA A 126 -10.19 -0.42 -1.73
C ALA A 126 -9.28 -1.30 -2.62
N ARG A 127 -7.97 -1.02 -2.61
CA ARG A 127 -6.98 -1.84 -3.33
C ARG A 127 -6.94 -3.27 -2.78
N ILE A 128 -6.82 -3.42 -1.46
CA ILE A 128 -6.75 -4.74 -0.85
C ILE A 128 -8.05 -5.51 -1.05
N ALA A 129 -9.22 -4.88 -0.89
CA ALA A 129 -10.51 -5.50 -1.18
C ALA A 129 -10.58 -6.01 -2.63
N SER A 130 -10.12 -5.21 -3.59
CA SER A 130 -10.04 -5.61 -5.00
C SER A 130 -9.12 -6.81 -5.22
N TRP A 131 -7.93 -6.83 -4.62
CA TRP A 131 -6.97 -7.92 -4.77
C TRP A 131 -7.48 -9.22 -4.12
N LEU A 132 -8.07 -9.13 -2.93
CA LEU A 132 -8.70 -10.29 -2.27
C LEU A 132 -9.88 -10.83 -3.10
N SER A 133 -10.69 -9.95 -3.69
CA SER A 133 -11.78 -10.36 -4.58
C SER A 133 -11.27 -11.11 -5.82
N LEU A 134 -10.14 -10.70 -6.41
CA LEU A 134 -9.48 -11.42 -7.51
C LEU A 134 -8.96 -12.79 -7.09
N MET A 135 -8.67 -13.00 -5.81
CA MET A 135 -8.35 -14.31 -5.24
C MET A 135 -9.60 -15.15 -4.92
N GLY A 136 -10.80 -14.65 -5.20
CA GLY A 136 -12.06 -15.30 -4.84
C GLY A 136 -12.46 -15.16 -3.37
N ILE A 137 -11.81 -14.26 -2.63
CA ILE A 137 -12.08 -14.00 -1.21
C ILE A 137 -13.02 -12.80 -1.10
N LYS A 138 -14.20 -13.02 -0.51
CA LYS A 138 -15.10 -11.91 -0.18
C LYS A 138 -14.74 -11.39 1.20
N GLU A 139 -14.36 -10.11 1.29
CA GLU A 139 -14.26 -9.45 2.59
C GLU A 139 -15.62 -9.42 3.28
N SER A 140 -15.66 -9.81 4.55
CA SER A 140 -16.79 -9.43 5.39
C SER A 140 -16.80 -7.91 5.52
N PRO A 141 -17.99 -7.25 5.52
CA PRO A 141 -18.05 -5.81 5.67
C PRO A 141 -17.31 -5.42 6.96
N SER A 142 -16.28 -4.58 6.79
CA SER A 142 -15.51 -4.05 7.93
C SER A 142 -16.48 -3.36 8.90
N PRO A 143 -16.39 -3.61 10.21
CA PRO A 143 -17.20 -2.86 11.16
C PRO A 143 -16.95 -1.37 10.95
N ALA A 144 -18.04 -0.62 10.80
CA ALA A 144 -18.02 0.83 10.63
C ALA A 144 -17.12 1.47 11.69
N GLN A 145 -16.25 2.39 11.26
CA GLN A 145 -15.44 3.19 12.18
C GLN A 145 -16.35 3.85 13.20
N THR A 146 -16.31 3.38 14.43
CA THR A 146 -16.89 4.12 15.55
C THR A 146 -15.91 5.25 15.86
N ASN A 147 -16.35 6.48 15.69
CA ASN A 147 -15.63 7.72 16.02
C ASN A 147 -15.09 7.73 17.44
#